data_4edba4a736d5dee1b8dd5321182458e2
#
_entry.id   4edba4a736d5dee1b8dd5321182458e2
#
_cell.length_a   1.000
_cell.length_b   1.000
_cell.length_c   1.000
_cell.angle_alpha   90.00
_cell.angle_beta   90.00
_cell.angle_gamma   90.00
#
_symmetry.space_group_name_H-M   'P 1'
#
loop_
_entity.id
_entity.type
_entity.pdbx_description
1 polymer ?
#
loop_
_entity_poly.entity_id
_entity_poly.type
_entity_poly.pdbx_seq_one_letter_code
_entity_poly.pdbx_strand_id
1 'polypeptide(L)'
;DVISYLRLNDDMEKIYSQISNDKYISSAIETYSGLHLLNQNPWETLITFICSSNNNIPRIRQLVNAMSVNFGQKVEDDFGTFHLFPSSTELHFAGEQSLRAIGLGFRAKYVAAAAKLDVSNTININDLVDKNYQESLEQLTNIPGVGDKVANCILLFSLNKLEAFPVDVWIKRVLREIYIDDTLAIPDTKIRNWAQERFGQYSGYANQYLFHNRRLFDK
;
A
#
# COMPACT_ATOMS: atom_id res chain seq x y z
N ASP A 1 4.25 -5.78 17.37
CA ASP A 1 5.68 -5.58 17.66
C ASP A 1 6.22 -4.43 16.82
N VAL A 2 6.81 -3.43 17.48
CA VAL A 2 7.35 -2.20 16.86
C VAL A 2 8.50 -2.52 15.89
N ILE A 3 9.33 -3.48 16.23
CA ILE A 3 10.49 -3.91 15.39
C ILE A 3 9.98 -4.45 14.05
N SER A 4 8.97 -5.30 14.07
CA SER A 4 8.35 -5.85 12.87
C SER A 4 7.62 -4.79 12.06
N TYR A 5 6.88 -3.90 12.73
CA TYR A 5 6.16 -2.80 12.08
C TYR A 5 7.10 -1.85 11.34
N LEU A 6 8.22 -1.49 11.96
CA LEU A 6 9.23 -0.60 11.38
C LEU A 6 10.27 -1.33 10.49
N ARG A 7 10.17 -2.67 10.36
CA ARG A 7 11.12 -3.51 9.62
C ARG A 7 12.58 -3.30 10.02
N LEU A 8 12.85 -3.14 11.30
CA LEU A 8 14.21 -2.87 11.79
C LEU A 8 15.18 -4.05 11.61
N ASN A 9 14.67 -5.25 11.30
CA ASN A 9 15.48 -6.43 11.00
C ASN A 9 15.82 -6.58 9.52
N ASP A 10 15.35 -5.67 8.64
CA ASP A 10 15.71 -5.73 7.23
C ASP A 10 17.21 -5.40 7.05
N ASP A 11 17.90 -6.24 6.31
CA ASP A 11 19.32 -6.07 5.99
C ASP A 11 19.48 -4.97 4.92
N MET A 12 19.64 -3.73 5.39
CA MET A 12 19.72 -2.57 4.51
C MET A 12 20.96 -2.57 3.62
N GLU A 13 22.09 -3.15 4.07
CA GLU A 13 23.30 -3.25 3.24
C GLU A 13 23.07 -4.18 2.06
N LYS A 14 22.43 -5.32 2.30
CA LYS A 14 22.03 -6.26 1.24
C LYS A 14 21.03 -5.63 0.29
N ILE A 15 20.03 -4.92 0.81
CA ILE A 15 19.03 -4.21 -0.01
C ILE A 15 19.72 -3.18 -0.92
N TYR A 16 20.57 -2.33 -0.35
CA TYR A 16 21.31 -1.31 -1.11
C TYR A 16 22.20 -1.94 -2.18
N SER A 17 22.94 -2.98 -1.85
CA SER A 17 23.81 -3.67 -2.82
C SER A 17 23.05 -4.20 -4.03
N GLN A 18 21.79 -4.58 -3.86
CA GLN A 18 20.97 -5.12 -4.93
C GLN A 18 20.27 -4.03 -5.77
N ILE A 19 19.79 -2.94 -5.16
CA ILE A 19 19.02 -1.91 -5.88
C ILE A 19 19.88 -0.75 -6.39
N SER A 20 21.10 -0.55 -5.85
CA SER A 20 22.01 0.56 -6.20
C SER A 20 22.72 0.31 -7.53
N ASN A 21 21.98 0.10 -8.59
CA ASN A 21 22.51 -0.28 -9.91
C ASN A 21 22.66 0.90 -10.88
N ASP A 22 22.34 2.11 -10.46
CA ASP A 22 22.57 3.34 -11.21
C ASP A 22 22.66 4.58 -10.31
N LYS A 23 23.08 5.71 -10.90
CA LYS A 23 23.32 6.98 -10.18
C LYS A 23 22.07 7.57 -9.51
N TYR A 24 20.87 7.31 -10.02
CA TYR A 24 19.64 7.92 -9.50
C TYR A 24 19.22 7.23 -8.20
N ILE A 25 19.19 5.90 -8.18
CA ILE A 25 18.94 5.14 -6.95
C ILE A 25 20.06 5.36 -5.93
N SER A 26 21.33 5.33 -6.35
CA SER A 26 22.46 5.56 -5.45
C SER A 26 22.37 6.91 -4.75
N SER A 27 22.07 7.98 -5.49
CA SER A 27 21.88 9.32 -4.93
C SER A 27 20.67 9.39 -3.97
N ALA A 28 19.58 8.71 -4.29
CA ALA A 28 18.41 8.65 -3.40
C ALA A 28 18.74 7.91 -2.10
N ILE A 29 19.51 6.80 -2.16
CA ILE A 29 19.96 6.06 -0.99
C ILE A 29 20.90 6.91 -0.13
N GLU A 30 21.87 7.60 -0.72
CA GLU A 30 22.77 8.50 0.01
C GLU A 30 22.00 9.60 0.74
N THR A 31 20.99 10.19 0.08
CA THR A 31 20.19 11.28 0.65
C THR A 31 19.27 10.81 1.78
N TYR A 32 18.70 9.62 1.66
CA TYR A 32 17.68 9.08 2.58
C TYR A 32 18.10 7.75 3.21
N SER A 33 19.39 7.60 3.50
CA SER A 33 19.93 6.39 4.13
C SER A 33 19.13 6.01 5.38
N GLY A 34 18.80 4.72 5.50
CA GLY A 34 17.99 4.22 6.62
C GLY A 34 16.47 4.34 6.43
N LEU A 35 15.98 4.72 5.24
CA LEU A 35 14.55 4.66 4.96
C LEU A 35 14.07 3.21 4.95
N HIS A 36 13.21 2.87 5.90
CA HIS A 36 12.55 1.57 5.99
C HIS A 36 11.11 1.63 5.47
N LEU A 37 10.64 0.52 4.89
CA LEU A 37 9.23 0.30 4.60
C LEU A 37 8.49 -0.04 5.90
N LEU A 38 7.23 0.40 6.04
CA LEU A 38 6.40 -0.06 7.13
C LEU A 38 5.78 -1.43 6.80
N ASN A 39 5.62 -2.28 7.81
CA ASN A 39 4.86 -3.51 7.73
C ASN A 39 3.57 -3.35 8.52
N GLN A 40 2.53 -2.90 7.84
CA GLN A 40 1.26 -2.49 8.44
C GLN A 40 0.29 -3.67 8.57
N ASN A 41 -0.80 -3.48 9.31
CA ASN A 41 -1.87 -4.48 9.39
C ASN A 41 -2.51 -4.70 8.01
N PRO A 42 -2.63 -5.95 7.51
CA PRO A 42 -3.14 -6.22 6.16
C PRO A 42 -4.56 -5.71 5.92
N TRP A 43 -5.47 -5.89 6.89
CA TRP A 43 -6.86 -5.44 6.77
C TRP A 43 -6.96 -3.92 6.70
N GLU A 44 -6.34 -3.21 7.63
CA GLU A 44 -6.33 -1.74 7.64
C GLU A 44 -5.70 -1.19 6.36
N THR A 45 -4.62 -1.82 5.88
CA THR A 45 -3.93 -1.45 4.64
C THR A 45 -4.85 -1.63 3.43
N LEU A 46 -5.56 -2.74 3.31
CA LEU A 46 -6.54 -2.98 2.24
C LEU A 46 -7.58 -1.87 2.19
N ILE A 47 -8.23 -1.60 3.31
CA ILE A 47 -9.32 -0.61 3.36
C ILE A 47 -8.78 0.81 3.10
N THR A 48 -7.63 1.15 3.67
CA THR A 48 -6.98 2.46 3.45
C THR A 48 -6.61 2.67 1.98
N PHE A 49 -6.06 1.67 1.30
CA PHE A 49 -5.73 1.78 -0.12
C PHE A 49 -6.95 1.75 -1.05
N ILE A 50 -8.05 1.08 -0.69
CA ILE A 50 -9.34 1.27 -1.38
C ILE A 50 -9.78 2.74 -1.26
N CYS A 51 -9.63 3.34 -0.08
CA CYS A 51 -9.95 4.75 0.14
C CYS A 51 -9.01 5.71 -0.60
N SER A 52 -7.83 5.27 -1.03
CA SER A 52 -6.87 6.10 -1.77
C SER A 52 -7.23 6.35 -3.23
N SER A 53 -8.15 5.57 -3.81
CA SER A 53 -8.57 5.70 -5.21
C SER A 53 -9.13 7.10 -5.49
N ASN A 54 -8.49 7.83 -6.43
CA ASN A 54 -8.85 9.20 -6.81
C ASN A 54 -9.02 10.12 -5.58
N ASN A 55 -8.01 10.15 -4.69
CA ASN A 55 -8.06 10.84 -3.41
C ASN A 55 -6.70 11.48 -3.07
N ASN A 56 -6.65 12.24 -1.99
CA ASN A 56 -5.43 12.83 -1.44
C ASN A 56 -5.22 12.40 0.02
N ILE A 57 -3.98 12.52 0.51
CA ILE A 57 -3.58 12.04 1.84
C ILE A 57 -4.42 12.66 2.97
N PRO A 58 -4.67 14.00 3.01
CA PRO A 58 -5.53 14.58 4.05
C PRO A 58 -6.92 13.97 4.08
N ARG A 59 -7.53 13.75 2.92
CA ARG A 59 -8.87 13.16 2.84
C ARG A 59 -8.88 11.68 3.21
N ILE A 60 -7.86 10.91 2.81
CA ILE A 60 -7.71 9.51 3.23
C ILE A 60 -7.66 9.42 4.75
N ARG A 61 -6.81 10.24 5.39
CA ARG A 61 -6.71 10.30 6.87
C ARG A 61 -8.07 10.62 7.53
N GLN A 62 -8.82 11.57 6.98
CA GLN A 62 -10.17 11.88 7.47
C GLN A 62 -11.12 10.68 7.38
N LEU A 63 -11.09 9.94 6.26
CA LEU A 63 -11.95 8.77 6.07
C LEU A 63 -11.59 7.63 7.01
N VAL A 64 -10.29 7.34 7.18
CA VAL A 64 -9.79 6.33 8.12
C VAL A 64 -10.24 6.68 9.55
N ASN A 65 -10.01 7.93 9.98
CA ASN A 65 -10.44 8.40 11.30
C ASN A 65 -11.97 8.32 11.47
N ALA A 66 -12.74 8.70 10.44
CA ALA A 66 -14.19 8.62 10.48
C ALA A 66 -14.68 7.17 10.63
N MET A 67 -14.05 6.21 9.94
CA MET A 67 -14.36 4.79 10.13
C MET A 67 -14.04 4.33 11.55
N SER A 68 -12.87 4.66 12.09
CA SER A 68 -12.48 4.30 13.46
C SER A 68 -13.43 4.87 14.49
N VAL A 69 -13.77 6.15 14.41
CA VAL A 69 -14.65 6.82 15.38
C VAL A 69 -16.09 6.30 15.34
N ASN A 70 -16.61 5.96 14.15
CA ASN A 70 -18.02 5.56 14.01
C ASN A 70 -18.24 4.05 14.16
N PHE A 71 -17.25 3.23 13.84
CA PHE A 71 -17.42 1.78 13.75
C PHE A 71 -16.39 0.98 14.53
N GLY A 72 -15.26 1.59 14.92
CA GLY A 72 -14.20 0.92 15.65
C GLY A 72 -14.46 0.88 17.15
N GLN A 73 -13.81 -0.07 17.82
CA GLN A 73 -13.87 -0.22 19.25
C GLN A 73 -13.23 0.98 19.95
N LYS A 74 -13.96 1.59 20.90
CA LYS A 74 -13.42 2.61 21.79
C LYS A 74 -12.52 1.96 22.84
N VAL A 75 -11.31 2.51 23.01
CA VAL A 75 -10.33 2.12 24.02
C VAL A 75 -9.96 3.33 24.85
N GLU A 76 -9.88 3.17 26.15
CA GLU A 76 -9.47 4.20 27.11
C GLU A 76 -8.24 3.72 27.87
N ASP A 77 -7.22 4.56 27.94
CA ASP A 77 -6.01 4.33 28.73
C ASP A 77 -5.55 5.63 29.42
N ASP A 78 -4.37 5.60 30.06
CA ASP A 78 -3.78 6.74 30.77
C ASP A 78 -3.45 7.93 29.84
N PHE A 79 -3.40 7.72 28.53
CA PHE A 79 -3.11 8.76 27.52
C PHE A 79 -4.38 9.34 26.90
N GLY A 80 -5.53 8.76 27.14
CA GLY A 80 -6.81 9.26 26.66
C GLY A 80 -7.74 8.23 26.04
N THR A 81 -8.66 8.73 25.21
CA THR A 81 -9.64 7.91 24.48
C THR A 81 -9.20 7.74 23.04
N PHE A 82 -9.14 6.52 22.56
CA PHE A 82 -8.80 6.14 21.20
C PHE A 82 -9.89 5.26 20.57
N HIS A 83 -9.89 5.20 19.25
CA HIS A 83 -10.76 4.28 18.52
C HIS A 83 -9.87 3.40 17.61
N LEU A 84 -9.96 2.10 17.80
CA LEU A 84 -9.27 1.14 16.95
C LEU A 84 -9.85 1.19 15.53
N PHE A 85 -9.05 0.79 14.56
CA PHE A 85 -9.56 0.61 13.20
C PHE A 85 -10.59 -0.53 13.21
N PRO A 86 -11.76 -0.36 12.56
CA PRO A 86 -12.83 -1.35 12.62
C PRO A 86 -12.45 -2.64 11.91
N SER A 87 -12.82 -3.77 12.49
CA SER A 87 -12.68 -5.09 11.91
C SER A 87 -13.55 -5.26 10.64
N SER A 88 -13.33 -6.32 9.89
CA SER A 88 -14.18 -6.68 8.75
C SER A 88 -15.63 -6.92 9.16
N THR A 89 -15.83 -7.53 10.32
CA THR A 89 -17.16 -7.76 10.89
C THR A 89 -17.89 -6.45 11.18
N GLU A 90 -17.23 -5.50 11.82
CA GLU A 90 -17.83 -4.19 12.14
C GLU A 90 -18.16 -3.39 10.86
N LEU A 91 -17.28 -3.38 9.86
CA LEU A 91 -17.55 -2.71 8.57
C LEU A 91 -18.64 -3.44 7.76
N HIS A 92 -18.72 -4.77 7.85
CA HIS A 92 -19.79 -5.53 7.23
C HIS A 92 -21.17 -5.20 7.85
N PHE A 93 -21.28 -5.13 9.17
CA PHE A 93 -22.51 -4.72 9.86
C PHE A 93 -22.87 -3.25 9.63
N ALA A 94 -21.90 -2.36 9.54
CA ALA A 94 -22.14 -0.95 9.19
C ALA A 94 -22.81 -0.82 7.82
N GLY A 95 -22.38 -1.61 6.85
CA GLY A 95 -22.92 -1.66 5.51
C GLY A 95 -22.63 -0.42 4.67
N GLU A 96 -22.93 -0.51 3.37
CA GLU A 96 -22.60 0.55 2.39
C GLU A 96 -23.24 1.90 2.75
N GLN A 97 -24.48 1.90 3.22
CA GLN A 97 -25.23 3.15 3.50
C GLN A 97 -24.55 3.97 4.61
N SER A 98 -24.16 3.33 5.72
CA SER A 98 -23.47 4.01 6.83
C SER A 98 -22.08 4.50 6.41
N LEU A 99 -21.36 3.71 5.61
CA LEU A 99 -20.07 4.11 5.05
C LEU A 99 -20.21 5.33 4.12
N ARG A 100 -21.27 5.42 3.33
CA ARG A 100 -21.57 6.61 2.52
C ARG A 100 -21.87 7.83 3.39
N ALA A 101 -22.62 7.66 4.48
CA ALA A 101 -23.01 8.74 5.39
C ALA A 101 -21.79 9.41 6.05
N ILE A 102 -20.71 8.67 6.34
CA ILE A 102 -19.45 9.22 6.88
C ILE A 102 -18.50 9.75 5.78
N GLY A 103 -18.96 9.80 4.55
CA GLY A 103 -18.28 10.51 3.46
C GLY A 103 -17.36 9.67 2.57
N LEU A 104 -17.45 8.33 2.57
CA LEU A 104 -16.64 7.47 1.67
C LEU A 104 -17.04 7.64 0.18
N GLY A 105 -18.25 8.14 -0.10
CA GLY A 105 -18.73 8.33 -1.47
C GLY A 105 -18.79 7.00 -2.23
N PHE A 106 -18.30 6.99 -3.46
CA PHE A 106 -18.31 5.77 -4.30
C PHE A 106 -17.46 4.62 -3.75
N ARG A 107 -16.53 4.90 -2.82
CA ARG A 107 -15.65 3.89 -2.20
C ARG A 107 -16.38 3.02 -1.20
N ALA A 108 -17.51 3.50 -0.66
CA ALA A 108 -18.32 2.76 0.33
C ALA A 108 -18.71 1.36 -0.16
N LYS A 109 -19.11 1.24 -1.43
CA LYS A 109 -19.45 -0.06 -2.03
C LYS A 109 -18.27 -1.04 -2.07
N TYR A 110 -17.06 -0.54 -2.27
CA TYR A 110 -15.86 -1.37 -2.33
C TYR A 110 -15.40 -1.80 -0.95
N VAL A 111 -15.48 -0.91 0.05
CA VAL A 111 -15.20 -1.24 1.45
C VAL A 111 -16.21 -2.27 1.96
N ALA A 112 -17.51 -2.08 1.69
CA ALA A 112 -18.55 -3.05 2.07
C ALA A 112 -18.35 -4.41 1.38
N ALA A 113 -17.95 -4.41 0.10
CA ALA A 113 -17.66 -5.65 -0.63
C ALA A 113 -16.44 -6.38 -0.06
N ALA A 114 -15.35 -5.67 0.24
CA ALA A 114 -14.17 -6.24 0.88
C ALA A 114 -14.49 -6.84 2.25
N ALA A 115 -15.26 -6.12 3.09
CA ALA A 115 -15.71 -6.61 4.39
C ALA A 115 -16.56 -7.88 4.27
N LYS A 116 -17.47 -7.94 3.30
CA LYS A 116 -18.28 -9.14 3.03
C LYS A 116 -17.44 -10.34 2.63
N LEU A 117 -16.44 -10.14 1.75
CA LEU A 117 -15.56 -11.22 1.28
C LEU A 117 -14.71 -11.80 2.41
N ASP A 118 -14.20 -10.94 3.30
CA ASP A 118 -13.41 -11.36 4.46
C ASP A 118 -14.28 -12.11 5.49
N VAL A 119 -15.45 -11.57 5.88
CA VAL A 119 -16.38 -12.22 6.82
C VAL A 119 -16.90 -13.56 6.30
N SER A 120 -17.09 -13.70 4.99
CA SER A 120 -17.51 -14.98 4.38
C SER A 120 -16.37 -15.96 4.17
N ASN A 121 -15.15 -15.65 4.58
CA ASN A 121 -13.92 -16.43 4.29
C ASN A 121 -13.70 -16.73 2.80
N THR A 122 -14.28 -15.93 1.91
CA THR A 122 -14.04 -16.06 0.46
C THR A 122 -12.62 -15.59 0.13
N ILE A 123 -12.15 -14.52 0.80
CA ILE A 123 -10.77 -14.05 0.76
C ILE A 123 -10.39 -13.66 2.19
N ASN A 124 -9.47 -14.38 2.80
CA ASN A 124 -8.84 -13.98 4.05
C ASN A 124 -7.52 -13.29 3.73
N ILE A 125 -7.46 -11.99 3.98
CA ILE A 125 -6.26 -11.20 3.62
C ILE A 125 -5.00 -11.63 4.39
N ASN A 126 -5.15 -12.14 5.61
CA ASN A 126 -4.01 -12.59 6.42
C ASN A 126 -3.35 -13.85 5.83
N ASP A 127 -4.13 -14.72 5.18
CA ASP A 127 -3.61 -15.95 4.55
C ASP A 127 -2.70 -15.63 3.34
N LEU A 128 -2.79 -14.42 2.78
CA LEU A 128 -1.97 -14.00 1.65
C LEU A 128 -0.51 -13.73 2.03
N VAL A 129 -0.21 -13.60 3.32
CA VAL A 129 1.18 -13.44 3.81
C VAL A 129 2.03 -14.65 3.43
N ASP A 130 1.46 -15.87 3.53
CA ASP A 130 2.16 -17.14 3.28
C ASP A 130 2.16 -17.55 1.79
N LYS A 131 1.35 -16.89 0.95
CA LYS A 131 1.31 -17.15 -0.50
C LYS A 131 2.44 -16.42 -1.22
N ASN A 132 2.80 -16.88 -2.43
CA ASN A 132 3.75 -16.15 -3.26
C ASN A 132 3.12 -14.86 -3.82
N TYR A 133 3.98 -13.99 -4.38
CA TYR A 133 3.56 -12.68 -4.92
C TYR A 133 2.45 -12.79 -5.95
N GLN A 134 2.58 -13.71 -6.92
CA GLN A 134 1.63 -13.83 -8.03
C GLN A 134 0.26 -14.30 -7.56
N GLU A 135 0.22 -15.32 -6.70
CA GLU A 135 -1.04 -15.82 -6.12
C GLU A 135 -1.74 -14.76 -5.27
N SER A 136 -0.96 -14.00 -4.48
CA SER A 136 -1.51 -12.91 -3.67
C SER A 136 -2.01 -11.75 -4.53
N LEU A 137 -1.31 -11.40 -5.61
CA LEU A 137 -1.72 -10.37 -6.57
C LEU A 137 -3.06 -10.74 -7.24
N GLU A 138 -3.20 -11.97 -7.70
CA GLU A 138 -4.42 -12.47 -8.34
C GLU A 138 -5.62 -12.43 -7.37
N GLN A 139 -5.43 -12.88 -6.13
CA GLN A 139 -6.50 -12.84 -5.13
C GLN A 139 -6.91 -11.41 -4.76
N LEU A 140 -5.94 -10.51 -4.57
CA LEU A 140 -6.22 -9.11 -4.27
C LEU A 140 -6.97 -8.42 -5.41
N THR A 141 -6.61 -8.68 -6.66
CA THR A 141 -7.27 -8.04 -7.81
C THR A 141 -8.69 -8.55 -8.05
N ASN A 142 -9.09 -9.68 -7.45
CA ASN A 142 -10.48 -10.15 -7.43
C ASN A 142 -11.37 -9.36 -6.43
N ILE A 143 -10.78 -8.58 -5.53
CA ILE A 143 -11.55 -7.73 -4.60
C ILE A 143 -12.05 -6.49 -5.36
N PRO A 144 -13.37 -6.21 -5.36
CA PRO A 144 -13.91 -5.02 -6.01
C PRO A 144 -13.24 -3.73 -5.50
N GLY A 145 -12.75 -2.91 -6.43
CA GLY A 145 -12.04 -1.66 -6.11
C GLY A 145 -10.54 -1.81 -5.89
N VAL A 146 -9.99 -3.02 -5.99
CA VAL A 146 -8.55 -3.30 -5.93
C VAL A 146 -8.04 -3.57 -7.35
N GLY A 147 -7.36 -2.59 -7.94
CA GLY A 147 -6.63 -2.75 -9.19
C GLY A 147 -5.15 -3.07 -8.95
N ASP A 148 -4.38 -3.23 -10.02
CA ASP A 148 -2.95 -3.59 -9.97
C ASP A 148 -2.13 -2.70 -9.02
N LYS A 149 -2.29 -1.37 -9.12
CA LYS A 149 -1.58 -0.42 -8.23
C LYS A 149 -1.93 -0.63 -6.76
N VAL A 150 -3.22 -0.75 -6.43
CA VAL A 150 -3.70 -0.92 -5.05
C VAL A 150 -3.23 -2.26 -4.51
N ALA A 151 -3.32 -3.34 -5.29
CA ALA A 151 -2.83 -4.65 -4.91
C ALA A 151 -1.33 -4.62 -4.58
N ASN A 152 -0.50 -4.00 -5.44
CA ASN A 152 0.93 -3.88 -5.19
C ASN A 152 1.26 -3.03 -3.94
N CYS A 153 0.46 -2.02 -3.61
CA CYS A 153 0.61 -1.30 -2.34
C CYS A 153 0.34 -2.21 -1.14
N ILE A 154 -0.73 -3.01 -1.18
CA ILE A 154 -1.08 -3.95 -0.10
C ILE A 154 0.02 -5.00 0.06
N LEU A 155 0.47 -5.59 -1.06
CA LEU A 155 1.55 -6.58 -1.10
C LEU A 155 2.83 -6.05 -0.43
N LEU A 156 3.23 -4.83 -0.79
CA LEU A 156 4.44 -4.20 -0.31
C LEU A 156 4.37 -3.83 1.18
N PHE A 157 3.30 -3.14 1.57
CA PHE A 157 3.22 -2.50 2.88
C PHE A 157 2.61 -3.35 3.99
N SER A 158 2.07 -4.55 3.66
CA SER A 158 1.43 -5.40 4.67
C SER A 158 1.58 -6.90 4.49
N LEU A 159 1.97 -7.38 3.30
CA LEU A 159 2.06 -8.81 2.99
C LEU A 159 3.51 -9.30 2.75
N ASN A 160 4.50 -8.50 3.11
CA ASN A 160 5.92 -8.84 3.01
C ASN A 160 6.42 -9.21 1.59
N LYS A 161 5.72 -8.74 0.54
CA LYS A 161 6.15 -8.98 -0.85
C LYS A 161 7.02 -7.80 -1.30
N LEU A 162 8.31 -7.85 -0.95
CA LEU A 162 9.25 -6.75 -1.22
C LEU A 162 9.58 -6.57 -2.69
N GLU A 163 9.26 -7.55 -3.54
CA GLU A 163 9.29 -7.46 -4.99
C GLU A 163 8.10 -6.68 -5.59
N ALA A 164 7.08 -6.36 -4.81
CA ALA A 164 5.96 -5.57 -5.28
C ALA A 164 6.39 -4.14 -5.64
N PHE A 165 5.92 -3.67 -6.81
CA PHE A 165 6.26 -2.35 -7.33
C PHE A 165 4.99 -1.58 -7.71
N PRO A 166 4.40 -0.79 -6.79
CA PRO A 166 3.23 0.02 -7.08
C PRO A 166 3.52 1.10 -8.12
N VAL A 167 2.79 1.07 -9.25
CA VAL A 167 2.94 2.06 -10.31
C VAL A 167 1.85 3.12 -10.18
N ASP A 168 2.17 4.25 -9.56
CA ASP A 168 1.29 5.40 -9.47
C ASP A 168 1.72 6.52 -10.47
N VAL A 169 1.00 7.63 -10.45
CA VAL A 169 1.26 8.78 -11.35
C VAL A 169 2.66 9.36 -11.13
N TRP A 170 3.15 9.38 -9.88
CA TRP A 170 4.48 9.92 -9.54
C TRP A 170 5.59 8.99 -10.01
N ILE A 171 5.46 7.71 -9.72
CA ILE A 171 6.41 6.68 -10.18
C ILE A 171 6.47 6.64 -11.70
N LYS A 172 5.32 6.73 -12.40
CA LYS A 172 5.31 6.83 -13.86
C LYS A 172 6.12 8.01 -14.39
N ARG A 173 5.96 9.18 -13.78
CA ARG A 173 6.72 10.39 -14.17
C ARG A 173 8.21 10.18 -13.96
N VAL A 174 8.61 9.70 -12.77
CA VAL A 174 10.02 9.43 -12.46
C VAL A 174 10.62 8.44 -13.46
N LEU A 175 9.94 7.33 -13.71
CA LEU A 175 10.48 6.30 -14.61
C LEU A 175 10.58 6.78 -16.05
N ARG A 176 9.62 7.57 -16.54
CA ARG A 176 9.68 8.18 -17.87
C ARG A 176 10.83 9.18 -18.02
N GLU A 177 11.05 10.00 -17.02
CA GLU A 177 12.12 11.00 -17.04
C GLU A 177 13.53 10.36 -16.99
N ILE A 178 13.66 9.20 -16.34
CA ILE A 178 14.96 8.63 -16.01
C ILE A 178 15.28 7.37 -16.82
N TYR A 179 14.28 6.49 -17.03
CA TYR A 179 14.53 5.12 -17.49
C TYR A 179 13.78 4.71 -18.76
N ILE A 180 12.69 5.37 -19.08
CA ILE A 180 11.78 4.91 -20.15
C ILE A 180 11.61 6.05 -21.15
N ASP A 181 11.73 5.75 -22.45
CA ASP A 181 11.44 6.72 -23.52
C ASP A 181 9.97 7.17 -23.45
N ASP A 182 9.74 8.48 -23.30
CA ASP A 182 8.42 9.09 -23.07
C ASP A 182 7.45 8.98 -24.26
N THR A 183 7.94 8.50 -25.41
CA THR A 183 7.18 8.43 -26.67
C THR A 183 6.15 7.28 -26.70
N LEU A 184 6.22 6.32 -25.77
CA LEU A 184 5.38 5.12 -25.78
C LEU A 184 4.38 5.11 -24.64
N ALA A 185 3.10 4.88 -24.96
CA ALA A 185 2.06 4.56 -23.98
C ALA A 185 2.27 3.13 -23.43
N ILE A 186 3.09 2.99 -22.37
CA ILE A 186 3.43 1.69 -21.78
C ILE A 186 2.40 1.36 -20.67
N PRO A 187 1.75 0.18 -20.72
CA PRO A 187 0.87 -0.28 -19.64
C PRO A 187 1.60 -0.41 -18.30
N ASP A 188 0.90 -0.12 -17.19
CA ASP A 188 1.45 -0.16 -15.83
C ASP A 188 2.05 -1.51 -15.47
N THR A 189 1.44 -2.59 -15.95
CA THR A 189 1.95 -3.95 -15.76
C THR A 189 3.31 -4.18 -16.41
N LYS A 190 3.57 -3.60 -17.59
CA LYS A 190 4.89 -3.66 -18.24
C LYS A 190 5.92 -2.83 -17.47
N ILE A 191 5.53 -1.66 -16.97
CA ILE A 191 6.40 -0.82 -16.13
C ILE A 191 6.78 -1.59 -14.86
N ARG A 192 5.81 -2.20 -14.18
CA ARG A 192 6.04 -3.02 -12.99
C ARG A 192 6.99 -4.17 -13.28
N ASN A 193 6.74 -4.96 -14.32
CA ASN A 193 7.57 -6.11 -14.66
C ASN A 193 9.01 -5.68 -14.97
N TRP A 194 9.20 -4.62 -15.74
CA TRP A 194 10.51 -4.04 -16.00
C TRP A 194 11.23 -3.65 -14.69
N ALA A 195 10.52 -3.02 -13.75
CA ALA A 195 11.11 -2.62 -12.47
C ALA A 195 11.48 -3.83 -11.62
N GLN A 196 10.64 -4.87 -11.60
CA GLN A 196 10.93 -6.14 -10.90
C GLN A 196 12.13 -6.87 -11.50
N GLU A 197 12.27 -6.89 -12.82
CA GLU A 197 13.46 -7.44 -13.49
C GLU A 197 14.72 -6.65 -13.15
N ARG A 198 14.62 -5.31 -13.10
CA ARG A 198 15.76 -4.43 -12.85
C ARG A 198 16.23 -4.43 -11.40
N PHE A 199 15.32 -4.36 -10.44
CA PHE A 199 15.61 -4.19 -9.01
C PHE A 199 15.46 -5.48 -8.20
N GLY A 200 14.96 -6.55 -8.81
CA GLY A 200 14.82 -7.88 -8.20
C GLY A 200 13.89 -7.92 -7.01
N GLN A 201 14.21 -8.77 -6.05
CA GLN A 201 13.38 -9.03 -4.86
C GLN A 201 13.14 -7.81 -3.96
N TYR A 202 13.90 -6.72 -4.11
CA TYR A 202 13.75 -5.49 -3.34
C TYR A 202 13.22 -4.31 -4.18
N SER A 203 12.50 -4.60 -5.25
CA SER A 203 11.90 -3.58 -6.14
C SER A 203 11.03 -2.59 -5.37
N GLY A 204 10.36 -3.02 -4.30
CA GLY A 204 9.55 -2.16 -3.44
C GLY A 204 10.38 -1.12 -2.69
N TYR A 205 11.59 -1.45 -2.26
CA TYR A 205 12.52 -0.46 -1.70
C TYR A 205 12.95 0.54 -2.76
N ALA A 206 13.34 0.08 -3.95
CA ALA A 206 13.67 0.98 -5.07
C ALA A 206 12.51 1.92 -5.40
N ASN A 207 11.27 1.40 -5.43
CA ASN A 207 10.06 2.20 -5.61
C ASN A 207 9.96 3.34 -4.58
N GLN A 208 10.18 3.05 -3.30
CA GLN A 208 10.04 4.04 -2.23
C GLN A 208 11.17 5.07 -2.23
N TYR A 209 12.41 4.69 -2.53
CA TYR A 209 13.51 5.65 -2.72
C TYR A 209 13.24 6.60 -3.88
N LEU A 210 12.79 6.10 -5.03
CA LEU A 210 12.41 6.92 -6.19
C LEU A 210 11.23 7.84 -5.87
N PHE A 211 10.19 7.31 -5.24
CA PHE A 211 9.00 8.06 -4.85
C PHE A 211 9.33 9.18 -3.86
N HIS A 212 10.08 8.86 -2.80
CA HIS A 212 10.41 9.81 -1.75
C HIS A 212 11.32 10.92 -2.27
N ASN A 213 12.33 10.56 -3.05
CA ASN A 213 13.24 11.52 -3.69
C ASN A 213 12.45 12.54 -4.54
N ARG A 214 11.58 12.06 -5.44
CA ARG A 214 10.79 12.95 -6.31
C ARG A 214 9.84 13.86 -5.54
N ARG A 215 9.13 13.32 -4.58
CA ARG A 215 8.12 14.07 -3.82
C ARG A 215 8.69 15.27 -3.04
N LEU A 216 9.94 15.22 -2.65
CA LEU A 216 10.60 16.30 -1.90
C LEU A 216 11.26 17.34 -2.81
N PHE A 217 11.64 16.96 -4.04
CA PHE A 217 12.19 17.91 -5.01
C PHE A 217 11.13 18.78 -5.71
N ASP A 218 9.87 18.34 -5.79
CA ASP A 218 8.77 19.09 -6.42
C ASP A 218 8.07 20.06 -5.41
N LYS A 219 8.67 20.33 -4.25
CA LYS A 219 8.25 21.36 -3.31
C LYS A 219 9.15 22.58 -3.44
#